data_76f91a3e2e88dae9c710427045f50d60
#
_entry.id   76f91a3e2e88dae9c710427045f50d60
#
_cell.length_a   1.000
_cell.length_b   1.000
_cell.length_c   1.000
_cell.angle_alpha   90.00
_cell.angle_beta   90.00
_cell.angle_gamma   90.00
#
_symmetry.space_group_name_H-M   'P 1'
#
loop_
_entity.id
_entity.type
_entity.pdbx_description
1 polymer ?
#
loop_
_entity_poly.entity_id
_entity_poly.type
_entity_poly.pdbx_seq_one_letter_code
_entity_poly.pdbx_strand_id
1 'polypeptide(L)'
;MAERDKELQLLEKRFAELADRAWQQNLFVFTGFLSLAEQEVLWRSAAKAGVHIELYGGMDGAERCMGRFGDPEEFGYEEPFPICAVKIEPLAEKFAENFSHRDFMGAILNLGIDRSTIGDICVEGKCAYVFCTSAMSVFLQETLEQVRHTKVRCVPVEKLEALPEKKLSYREEHVASLRCDGIVSAVWRLSRSQGQTLFSQKKVFVNGRLTENGSQMLQR
;
A
#
# COMPACT_ATOMS: atom_id res chain seq x y z
N MET A 1 -4.78 13.12 19.72
CA MET A 1 -6.06 13.38 19.03
C MET A 1 -5.94 14.59 18.11
N ALA A 2 -5.62 15.77 18.60
CA ALA A 2 -5.55 17.00 17.78
C ALA A 2 -4.54 16.99 16.60
N GLU A 3 -3.41 16.30 16.73
CA GLU A 3 -2.39 16.21 15.66
C GLU A 3 -2.86 15.32 14.51
N ARG A 4 -3.47 14.19 14.84
CA ARG A 4 -4.04 13.25 13.84
C ARG A 4 -5.22 13.89 13.08
N ASP A 5 -6.03 14.71 13.75
CA ASP A 5 -7.14 15.41 13.09
C ASP A 5 -6.61 16.48 12.12
N LYS A 6 -5.48 17.13 12.45
CA LYS A 6 -4.81 18.08 11.55
C LYS A 6 -4.23 17.39 10.31
N GLU A 7 -3.59 16.23 10.49
CA GLU A 7 -3.07 15.44 9.37
C GLU A 7 -4.18 15.02 8.40
N LEU A 8 -5.31 14.55 8.94
CA LEU A 8 -6.48 14.18 8.13
C LEU A 8 -7.05 15.38 7.37
N GLN A 9 -7.21 16.53 8.02
CA GLN A 9 -7.69 17.76 7.37
C GLN A 9 -6.73 18.23 6.28
N LEU A 10 -5.42 18.14 6.50
CA LEU A 10 -4.41 18.49 5.49
C LEU A 10 -4.49 17.56 4.28
N LEU A 11 -4.71 16.27 4.53
CA LEU A 11 -4.86 15.28 3.47
C LEU A 11 -6.15 15.51 2.66
N GLU A 12 -7.28 15.77 3.32
CA GLU A 12 -8.54 16.11 2.67
C GLU A 12 -8.40 17.36 1.80
N LYS A 13 -7.74 18.41 2.32
CA LYS A 13 -7.47 19.63 1.55
C LYS A 13 -6.62 19.35 0.32
N ARG A 14 -5.56 18.56 0.46
CA ARG A 14 -4.70 18.16 -0.67
C ARG A 14 -5.50 17.40 -1.74
N PHE A 15 -6.38 16.49 -1.36
CA PHE A 15 -7.21 15.77 -2.32
C PHE A 15 -8.20 16.68 -3.04
N ALA A 16 -8.79 17.65 -2.34
CA ALA A 16 -9.64 18.66 -2.98
C ALA A 16 -8.86 19.49 -4.01
N GLU A 17 -7.64 19.93 -3.67
CA GLU A 17 -6.77 20.68 -4.59
C GLU A 17 -6.38 19.85 -5.84
N LEU A 18 -6.15 18.54 -5.69
CA LEU A 18 -5.86 17.64 -6.82
C LEU A 18 -7.09 17.45 -7.71
N ALA A 19 -8.28 17.29 -7.11
CA ALA A 19 -9.54 17.18 -7.82
C ALA A 19 -9.84 18.46 -8.63
N ASP A 20 -9.73 19.63 -8.00
CA ASP A 20 -9.92 20.93 -8.66
C ASP A 20 -8.95 21.10 -9.83
N ARG A 21 -7.70 20.71 -9.66
CA ARG A 21 -6.69 20.79 -10.73
C ARG A 21 -7.04 19.87 -11.91
N ALA A 22 -7.49 18.65 -11.64
CA ALA A 22 -7.90 17.71 -12.68
C ALA A 22 -9.04 18.30 -13.50
N TRP A 23 -10.06 18.85 -12.84
CA TRP A 23 -11.21 19.44 -13.48
C TRP A 23 -10.87 20.71 -14.27
N GLN A 24 -10.14 21.66 -13.67
CA GLN A 24 -9.82 22.95 -14.30
C GLN A 24 -8.91 22.81 -15.52
N GLN A 25 -8.02 21.82 -15.52
CA GLN A 25 -7.05 21.62 -16.58
C GLN A 25 -7.47 20.54 -17.58
N ASN A 26 -8.58 19.84 -17.33
CA ASN A 26 -9.02 18.68 -18.12
C ASN A 26 -7.93 17.63 -18.29
N LEU A 27 -7.22 17.33 -17.20
CA LEU A 27 -6.09 16.41 -17.15
C LEU A 27 -6.26 15.41 -16.02
N PHE A 28 -5.79 14.17 -16.24
CA PHE A 28 -5.67 13.23 -15.14
C PHE A 28 -4.61 13.69 -14.13
N VAL A 29 -4.94 13.59 -12.85
CA VAL A 29 -4.03 13.96 -11.76
C VAL A 29 -3.90 12.77 -10.82
N PHE A 30 -2.64 12.44 -10.48
CA PHE A 30 -2.34 11.27 -9.66
C PHE A 30 -1.87 11.68 -8.26
N THR A 31 -2.19 10.84 -7.27
CA THR A 31 -1.54 10.92 -5.96
C THR A 31 -0.21 10.17 -5.98
N GLY A 32 0.55 10.21 -4.88
CA GLY A 32 1.51 9.15 -4.59
C GLY A 32 0.80 7.86 -4.14
N PHE A 33 1.58 6.83 -3.80
CA PHE A 33 1.03 5.60 -3.21
C PHE A 33 0.47 5.87 -1.82
N LEU A 34 -0.80 5.59 -1.64
CA LEU A 34 -1.57 5.79 -0.42
C LEU A 34 -1.65 4.49 0.39
N SER A 35 -1.57 4.59 1.70
CA SER A 35 -1.94 3.51 2.61
C SER A 35 -3.47 3.30 2.63
N LEU A 36 -3.94 2.16 3.11
CA LEU A 36 -5.37 1.87 3.24
C LEU A 36 -6.14 2.97 3.99
N ALA A 37 -5.54 3.56 5.03
CA ALA A 37 -6.15 4.64 5.79
C ALA A 37 -6.30 5.94 4.97
N GLU A 38 -5.30 6.26 4.14
CA GLU A 38 -5.32 7.43 3.26
C GLU A 38 -6.28 7.22 2.07
N GLN A 39 -6.37 6.00 1.53
CA GLN A 39 -7.36 5.63 0.50
C GLN A 39 -8.79 5.83 1.00
N GLU A 40 -9.08 5.48 2.26
CA GLU A 40 -10.39 5.71 2.87
C GLU A 40 -10.73 7.22 2.94
N VAL A 41 -9.73 8.05 3.25
CA VAL A 41 -9.90 9.52 3.25
C VAL A 41 -10.17 10.02 1.84
N LEU A 42 -9.41 9.51 0.84
CA LEU A 42 -9.60 9.85 -0.56
C LEU A 42 -11.02 9.52 -1.04
N TRP A 43 -11.51 8.31 -0.79
CA TRP A 43 -12.86 7.87 -1.15
C TRP A 43 -13.95 8.79 -0.55
N ARG A 44 -13.82 9.12 0.74
CA ARG A 44 -14.77 10.02 1.40
C ARG A 44 -14.74 11.43 0.84
N SER A 45 -13.55 11.96 0.56
CA SER A 45 -13.39 13.30 -0.01
C SER A 45 -13.97 13.38 -1.42
N ALA A 46 -13.69 12.38 -2.25
CA ALA A 46 -14.22 12.29 -3.61
C ALA A 46 -15.74 12.13 -3.64
N ALA A 47 -16.30 11.26 -2.82
CA ALA A 47 -17.75 11.08 -2.71
C ALA A 47 -18.47 12.37 -2.27
N LYS A 48 -17.87 13.13 -1.33
CA LYS A 48 -18.40 14.42 -0.86
C LYS A 48 -18.35 15.49 -1.95
N ALA A 49 -17.33 15.48 -2.78
CA ALA A 49 -17.13 16.44 -3.86
C ALA A 49 -17.82 16.02 -5.17
N GLY A 50 -18.33 14.79 -5.27
CA GLY A 50 -18.91 14.26 -6.51
C GLY A 50 -17.87 14.05 -7.63
N VAL A 51 -16.62 13.77 -7.27
CA VAL A 51 -15.50 13.64 -8.22
C VAL A 51 -15.22 12.17 -8.48
N HIS A 52 -15.02 11.81 -9.77
CA HIS A 52 -14.60 10.47 -10.16
C HIS A 52 -13.15 10.23 -9.76
N ILE A 53 -12.92 9.10 -9.12
CA ILE A 53 -11.57 8.62 -8.76
C ILE A 53 -11.43 7.13 -9.04
N GLU A 54 -10.22 6.72 -9.34
CA GLU A 54 -9.83 5.33 -9.47
C GLU A 54 -8.59 5.05 -8.62
N LEU A 55 -8.50 3.83 -8.09
CA LEU A 55 -7.34 3.36 -7.31
C LEU A 55 -6.68 2.19 -8.02
N TYR A 56 -5.37 2.26 -8.19
CA TYR A 56 -4.57 1.17 -8.72
C TYR A 56 -3.19 1.12 -8.08
N GLY A 57 -2.69 -0.07 -7.79
CA GLY A 57 -1.39 -0.28 -7.14
C GLY A 57 -0.37 -1.03 -8.00
N GLY A 58 -0.66 -1.22 -9.29
CA GLY A 58 0.19 -1.97 -10.21
C GLY A 58 -0.15 -3.46 -10.34
N MET A 59 -0.96 -3.98 -9.43
CA MET A 59 -1.45 -5.38 -9.44
C MET A 59 -2.79 -5.47 -8.73
N ASP A 60 -3.54 -6.55 -9.00
CA ASP A 60 -4.79 -6.84 -8.31
C ASP A 60 -4.56 -7.12 -6.82
N GLY A 61 -5.44 -6.56 -5.98
CA GLY A 61 -5.35 -6.72 -4.53
C GLY A 61 -4.16 -6.03 -3.88
N ALA A 62 -3.57 -5.02 -4.53
CA ALA A 62 -2.54 -4.18 -3.93
C ALA A 62 -3.08 -3.46 -2.69
N GLU A 63 -2.27 -3.41 -1.63
CA GLU A 63 -2.62 -2.68 -0.39
C GLU A 63 -2.32 -1.20 -0.49
N ARG A 64 -1.27 -0.85 -1.24
CA ARG A 64 -0.90 0.54 -1.51
C ARG A 64 -1.25 0.90 -2.94
N CYS A 65 -2.12 1.89 -3.10
CA CYS A 65 -2.59 2.33 -4.42
C CYS A 65 -2.33 3.83 -4.63
N MET A 66 -2.13 4.20 -5.88
CA MET A 66 -2.26 5.58 -6.31
C MET A 66 -3.73 5.89 -6.58
N GLY A 67 -4.17 7.11 -6.29
CA GLY A 67 -5.44 7.65 -6.75
C GLY A 67 -5.27 8.43 -8.05
N ARG A 68 -6.15 8.20 -9.01
CA ARG A 68 -6.29 8.97 -10.25
C ARG A 68 -7.58 9.79 -10.17
N PHE A 69 -7.48 11.10 -10.31
CA PHE A 69 -8.60 12.01 -10.45
C PHE A 69 -8.86 12.27 -11.93
N GLY A 70 -10.11 12.27 -12.34
CA GLY A 70 -10.57 12.51 -13.69
C GLY A 70 -11.38 11.35 -14.22
N ASP A 71 -12.29 11.66 -15.15
CA ASP A 71 -13.18 10.69 -15.78
C ASP A 71 -12.80 10.54 -17.26
N PRO A 72 -12.44 9.30 -17.72
CA PRO A 72 -12.14 9.06 -19.13
C PRO A 72 -13.30 9.43 -20.07
N GLU A 73 -14.55 9.24 -19.63
CA GLU A 73 -15.74 9.58 -20.44
C GLU A 73 -15.89 11.09 -20.62
N GLU A 74 -15.59 11.87 -19.55
CA GLU A 74 -15.66 13.33 -19.61
C GLU A 74 -14.49 13.94 -20.37
N PHE A 75 -13.27 13.40 -20.18
CA PHE A 75 -12.05 13.93 -20.79
C PHE A 75 -11.85 13.46 -22.23
N GLY A 76 -12.47 12.34 -22.63
CA GLY A 76 -12.35 11.78 -23.98
C GLY A 76 -11.02 11.07 -24.25
N TYR A 77 -10.20 10.83 -23.22
CA TYR A 77 -8.98 10.05 -23.29
C TYR A 77 -8.73 9.35 -21.96
N GLU A 78 -7.83 8.37 -21.97
CA GLU A 78 -7.39 7.68 -20.76
C GLU A 78 -5.87 7.84 -20.60
N GLU A 79 -5.42 8.05 -19.35
CA GLU A 79 -4.01 8.10 -19.00
C GLU A 79 -3.68 6.97 -18.03
N PRO A 80 -2.71 6.10 -18.36
CA PRO A 80 -2.34 4.99 -17.49
C PRO A 80 -1.70 5.48 -16.21
N PHE A 81 -1.83 4.72 -15.13
CA PHE A 81 -1.16 5.01 -13.89
C PHE A 81 0.37 5.00 -14.07
N PRO A 82 1.10 6.02 -13.58
CA PRO A 82 2.55 6.13 -13.71
C PRO A 82 3.27 5.18 -12.74
N ILE A 83 2.93 3.90 -12.79
CA ILE A 83 3.46 2.84 -11.93
C ILE A 83 4.38 1.96 -12.73
N CYS A 84 5.57 1.75 -12.18
CA CYS A 84 6.57 0.80 -12.66
C CYS A 84 6.80 -0.30 -11.64
N ALA A 85 7.42 -1.39 -12.05
CA ALA A 85 7.92 -2.39 -11.13
C ALA A 85 9.42 -2.62 -11.34
N VAL A 86 10.12 -2.85 -10.24
CA VAL A 86 11.55 -3.20 -10.21
C VAL A 86 11.70 -4.53 -9.53
N LYS A 87 12.39 -5.46 -10.18
CA LYS A 87 12.83 -6.70 -9.59
C LYS A 87 14.16 -6.49 -8.88
N ILE A 88 14.20 -6.78 -7.59
CA ILE A 88 15.43 -6.82 -6.79
C ILE A 88 15.85 -8.28 -6.70
N GLU A 89 17.02 -8.61 -7.23
CA GLU A 89 17.54 -9.98 -7.22
C GLU A 89 19.00 -10.03 -6.77
N PRO A 90 19.41 -11.10 -6.07
CA PRO A 90 20.79 -11.27 -5.64
C PRO A 90 21.73 -11.46 -6.83
N LEU A 91 22.94 -10.87 -6.77
CA LEU A 91 23.97 -11.07 -7.79
C LEU A 91 24.45 -12.52 -7.86
N ALA A 92 24.39 -13.25 -6.75
CA ALA A 92 24.76 -14.66 -6.66
C ALA A 92 23.72 -15.42 -5.82
N GLU A 93 22.72 -15.97 -6.46
CA GLU A 93 21.57 -16.63 -5.81
C GLU A 93 21.99 -17.78 -4.87
N LYS A 94 23.02 -18.53 -5.25
CA LYS A 94 23.54 -19.67 -4.45
C LYS A 94 23.97 -19.26 -3.06
N PHE A 95 24.50 -18.06 -2.88
CA PHE A 95 25.03 -17.54 -1.61
C PHE A 95 24.08 -16.54 -0.94
N ALA A 96 22.95 -16.24 -1.56
CA ALA A 96 21.99 -15.30 -1.03
C ALA A 96 21.25 -15.88 0.18
N GLU A 97 21.01 -15.01 1.16
CA GLU A 97 20.17 -15.30 2.32
C GLU A 97 18.70 -15.46 1.91
N ASN A 98 17.89 -16.04 2.80
CA ASN A 98 16.44 -15.96 2.67
C ASN A 98 15.97 -14.60 3.19
N PHE A 99 15.26 -13.87 2.35
CA PHE A 99 14.75 -12.54 2.66
C PHE A 99 13.28 -12.58 3.05
N SER A 100 12.93 -11.70 3.96
CA SER A 100 11.56 -11.35 4.26
C SER A 100 11.19 -10.01 3.63
N HIS A 101 9.91 -9.70 3.56
CA HIS A 101 9.40 -8.38 3.16
C HIS A 101 10.09 -7.23 3.94
N ARG A 102 10.34 -7.43 5.25
CA ARG A 102 10.99 -6.41 6.11
C ARG A 102 12.43 -6.11 5.70
N ASP A 103 13.15 -7.08 5.18
CA ASP A 103 14.53 -6.90 4.76
C ASP A 103 14.61 -5.99 3.54
N PHE A 104 13.76 -6.22 2.55
CA PHE A 104 13.64 -5.34 1.38
C PHE A 104 13.12 -3.95 1.75
N MET A 105 12.05 -3.89 2.53
CA MET A 105 11.49 -2.60 3.00
C MET A 105 12.54 -1.80 3.77
N GLY A 106 13.27 -2.43 4.69
CA GLY A 106 14.32 -1.78 5.47
C GLY A 106 15.44 -1.24 4.58
N ALA A 107 15.92 -2.03 3.61
CA ALA A 107 16.96 -1.60 2.68
C ALA A 107 16.52 -0.39 1.84
N ILE A 108 15.29 -0.40 1.34
CA ILE A 108 14.71 0.70 0.55
C ILE A 108 14.56 1.96 1.41
N LEU A 109 13.97 1.86 2.60
CA LEU A 109 13.75 3.03 3.47
C LEU A 109 15.05 3.64 3.99
N ASN A 110 16.11 2.84 4.17
CA ASN A 110 17.43 3.34 4.56
C ASN A 110 18.07 4.26 3.49
N LEU A 111 17.58 4.25 2.25
CA LEU A 111 17.99 5.19 1.21
C LEU A 111 17.34 6.59 1.36
N GLY A 112 16.54 6.82 2.40
CA GLY A 112 15.85 8.09 2.64
C GLY A 112 14.67 8.36 1.72
N ILE A 113 14.07 7.31 1.15
CA ILE A 113 12.98 7.39 0.18
C ILE A 113 11.67 7.76 0.86
N ASP A 114 10.89 8.65 0.24
CA ASP A 114 9.52 8.94 0.64
C ASP A 114 8.61 7.72 0.37
N ARG A 115 7.89 7.30 1.40
CA ARG A 115 7.00 6.13 1.33
C ARG A 115 5.88 6.27 0.29
N SER A 116 5.51 7.48 -0.06
CA SER A 116 4.50 7.76 -1.10
C SER A 116 4.96 7.44 -2.52
N THR A 117 6.25 7.23 -2.73
CA THR A 117 6.81 6.86 -4.04
C THR A 117 6.92 5.35 -4.25
N ILE A 118 6.64 4.55 -3.19
CA ILE A 118 6.73 3.09 -3.17
C ILE A 118 5.35 2.47 -2.87
N GLY A 119 4.94 1.55 -3.73
CA GLY A 119 3.76 0.70 -3.57
C GLY A 119 4.02 -0.54 -2.73
N ASP A 120 3.43 -1.65 -3.15
CA ASP A 120 3.63 -2.95 -2.52
C ASP A 120 5.00 -3.56 -2.90
N ILE A 121 5.48 -4.44 -2.03
CA ILE A 121 6.68 -5.25 -2.24
C ILE A 121 6.25 -6.72 -2.19
N CYS A 122 6.37 -7.42 -3.30
CA CYS A 122 6.05 -8.83 -3.42
C CYS A 122 7.34 -9.65 -3.37
N VAL A 123 7.50 -10.50 -2.35
CA VAL A 123 8.68 -11.36 -2.18
C VAL A 123 8.41 -12.72 -2.82
N GLU A 124 9.30 -13.14 -3.70
CA GLU A 124 9.27 -14.44 -4.36
C GLU A 124 10.65 -15.11 -4.23
N GLY A 125 10.73 -16.15 -3.40
CA GLY A 125 12.00 -16.82 -3.12
C GLY A 125 13.02 -15.85 -2.53
N LYS A 126 14.13 -15.65 -3.26
CA LYS A 126 15.21 -14.73 -2.87
C LYS A 126 15.15 -13.38 -3.59
N CYS A 127 14.08 -13.12 -4.32
CA CYS A 127 13.84 -11.88 -5.05
C CYS A 127 12.66 -11.10 -4.46
N ALA A 128 12.55 -9.84 -4.84
CA ALA A 128 11.35 -9.04 -4.59
C ALA A 128 11.00 -8.20 -5.81
N TYR A 129 9.71 -7.98 -5.99
CA TYR A 129 9.17 -7.04 -6.96
C TYR A 129 8.63 -5.83 -6.19
N VAL A 130 9.12 -4.65 -6.53
CA VAL A 130 8.75 -3.38 -5.87
C VAL A 130 7.99 -2.54 -6.86
N PHE A 131 6.73 -2.24 -6.56
CA PHE A 131 5.97 -1.26 -7.33
C PHE A 131 6.36 0.15 -6.90
N CYS A 132 6.57 1.04 -7.84
CA CYS A 132 7.06 2.38 -7.55
C CYS A 132 6.76 3.36 -8.70
N THR A 133 7.04 4.64 -8.49
CA THR A 133 7.02 5.64 -9.56
C THR A 133 8.20 5.46 -10.52
N SER A 134 8.10 5.98 -11.75
CA SER A 134 9.17 5.89 -12.75
C SER A 134 10.49 6.49 -12.26
N ALA A 135 10.45 7.65 -11.59
CA ALA A 135 11.65 8.26 -11.02
C ALA A 135 12.29 7.37 -9.95
N MET A 136 11.46 6.71 -9.13
CA MET A 136 11.93 5.81 -8.09
C MET A 136 12.52 4.51 -8.66
N SER A 137 11.98 4.02 -9.79
CA SER A 137 12.54 2.87 -10.50
C SER A 137 13.99 3.12 -10.90
N VAL A 138 14.28 4.28 -11.49
CA VAL A 138 15.65 4.69 -11.87
C VAL A 138 16.53 4.81 -10.63
N PHE A 139 16.06 5.51 -9.60
CA PHE A 139 16.80 5.70 -8.36
C PHE A 139 17.19 4.38 -7.68
N LEU A 140 16.27 3.41 -7.60
CA LEU A 140 16.56 2.10 -7.02
C LEU A 140 17.62 1.33 -7.83
N GLN A 141 17.58 1.42 -9.16
CA GLN A 141 18.57 0.76 -10.03
C GLN A 141 19.98 1.32 -9.82
N GLU A 142 20.09 2.61 -9.53
CA GLU A 142 21.36 3.30 -9.35
C GLU A 142 21.92 3.18 -7.91
N THR A 143 21.05 3.00 -6.91
CA THR A 143 21.47 3.19 -5.50
C THR A 143 21.33 1.95 -4.63
N LEU A 144 20.41 1.01 -4.94
CA LEU A 144 20.19 -0.16 -4.10
C LEU A 144 21.14 -1.31 -4.48
N GLU A 145 22.26 -1.38 -3.82
CA GLU A 145 23.29 -2.39 -4.08
C GLU A 145 23.26 -3.57 -3.11
N GLN A 146 22.57 -3.45 -1.98
CA GLN A 146 22.64 -4.46 -0.91
C GLN A 146 21.34 -4.57 -0.12
N VAL A 147 20.92 -5.79 0.19
CA VAL A 147 19.87 -6.12 1.16
C VAL A 147 20.48 -7.00 2.24
N ARG A 148 20.47 -6.55 3.51
CA ARG A 148 21.20 -7.16 4.63
C ARG A 148 22.70 -7.32 4.28
N HIS A 149 23.20 -8.57 4.14
CA HIS A 149 24.60 -8.87 3.79
C HIS A 149 24.76 -9.32 2.34
N THR A 150 23.68 -9.41 1.56
CA THR A 150 23.69 -9.90 0.20
C THR A 150 23.72 -8.75 -0.80
N LYS A 151 24.66 -8.78 -1.74
CA LYS A 151 24.67 -7.85 -2.86
C LYS A 151 23.55 -8.18 -3.84
N VAL A 152 22.83 -7.17 -4.26
CA VAL A 152 21.68 -7.26 -5.17
C VAL A 152 21.85 -6.35 -6.36
N ARG A 153 21.04 -6.58 -7.39
CA ARG A 153 20.80 -5.64 -8.49
C ARG A 153 19.31 -5.40 -8.65
N CYS A 154 18.97 -4.23 -9.15
CA CYS A 154 17.61 -3.85 -9.49
C CYS A 154 17.46 -3.88 -11.01
N VAL A 155 16.43 -4.60 -11.50
CA VAL A 155 16.12 -4.75 -12.91
C VAL A 155 14.71 -4.26 -13.17
N PRO A 156 14.47 -3.35 -14.12
CA PRO A 156 13.13 -2.89 -14.44
C PRO A 156 12.31 -4.07 -15.00
N VAL A 157 11.03 -4.10 -14.65
CA VAL A 157 10.08 -5.07 -15.17
C VAL A 157 9.32 -4.43 -16.34
N GLU A 158 9.44 -5.00 -17.53
CA GLU A 158 8.85 -4.42 -18.74
C GLU A 158 7.33 -4.55 -18.79
N LYS A 159 6.77 -5.63 -18.20
CA LYS A 159 5.33 -5.91 -18.23
C LYS A 159 4.84 -6.27 -16.83
N LEU A 160 3.93 -5.47 -16.30
CA LEU A 160 3.34 -5.70 -14.97
C LEU A 160 2.51 -6.98 -14.93
N GLU A 161 1.87 -7.36 -16.04
CA GLU A 161 1.06 -8.59 -16.15
C GLU A 161 1.89 -9.87 -16.03
N ALA A 162 3.21 -9.79 -16.19
CA ALA A 162 4.13 -10.92 -16.02
C ALA A 162 4.55 -11.16 -14.56
N LEU A 163 4.08 -10.30 -13.63
CA LEU A 163 4.41 -10.43 -12.21
C LEU A 163 3.63 -11.57 -11.56
N PRO A 164 4.22 -12.21 -10.53
CA PRO A 164 3.52 -13.26 -9.80
C PRO A 164 2.27 -12.71 -9.13
N GLU A 165 1.13 -13.36 -9.37
CA GLU A 165 -0.12 -13.02 -8.70
C GLU A 165 0.00 -13.23 -7.19
N LYS A 166 -0.58 -12.31 -6.41
CA LYS A 166 -0.66 -12.46 -4.96
C LYS A 166 -1.56 -13.67 -4.64
N LYS A 167 -0.95 -14.78 -4.20
CA LYS A 167 -1.71 -15.96 -3.78
C LYS A 167 -2.48 -15.65 -2.51
N LEU A 168 -3.78 -15.42 -2.66
CA LEU A 168 -4.69 -15.25 -1.53
C LEU A 168 -5.18 -16.61 -1.04
N SER A 169 -5.14 -16.83 0.26
CA SER A 169 -5.79 -17.96 0.91
C SER A 169 -7.00 -17.48 1.69
N TYR A 170 -8.13 -18.14 1.49
CA TYR A 170 -9.38 -17.81 2.18
C TYR A 170 -9.62 -18.83 3.29
N ARG A 171 -10.12 -18.33 4.43
CA ARG A 171 -10.57 -19.14 5.53
C ARG A 171 -11.87 -18.58 6.08
N GLU A 172 -12.83 -19.47 6.35
CA GLU A 172 -14.09 -19.12 6.97
C GLU A 172 -14.02 -19.41 8.48
N GLU A 173 -14.45 -18.43 9.27
CA GLU A 173 -14.48 -18.53 10.74
C GLU A 173 -15.84 -18.08 11.26
N HIS A 174 -16.38 -18.85 12.22
CA HIS A 174 -17.63 -18.52 12.88
C HIS A 174 -17.38 -17.70 14.15
N VAL A 175 -17.96 -16.52 14.21
CA VAL A 175 -17.86 -15.63 15.38
C VAL A 175 -19.25 -15.25 15.88
N ALA A 176 -19.41 -15.14 17.19
CA ALA A 176 -20.69 -14.78 17.81
C ALA A 176 -21.08 -13.30 17.54
N SER A 177 -20.12 -12.45 17.25
CA SER A 177 -20.34 -11.04 16.91
C SER A 177 -19.15 -10.50 16.09
N LEU A 178 -19.36 -9.40 15.36
CA LEU A 178 -18.32 -8.73 14.58
C LEU A 178 -17.39 -7.83 15.43
N ARG A 179 -17.20 -8.16 16.69
CA ARG A 179 -16.23 -7.47 17.55
C ARG A 179 -14.80 -7.80 17.12
N CYS A 180 -13.95 -6.80 17.08
CA CYS A 180 -12.55 -6.96 16.67
C CYS A 180 -11.80 -8.00 17.53
N ASP A 181 -11.99 -8.00 18.86
CA ASP A 181 -11.35 -8.95 19.77
C ASP A 181 -11.78 -10.40 19.51
N GLY A 182 -13.06 -10.61 19.20
CA GLY A 182 -13.62 -11.92 18.86
C GLY A 182 -13.05 -12.44 17.54
N ILE A 183 -13.04 -11.60 16.53
CA ILE A 183 -12.50 -11.94 15.20
C ILE A 183 -10.99 -12.24 15.28
N VAL A 184 -10.21 -11.39 15.95
CA VAL A 184 -8.76 -11.61 16.14
C VAL A 184 -8.50 -12.93 16.86
N SER A 185 -9.25 -13.22 17.93
CA SER A 185 -9.10 -14.48 18.67
C SER A 185 -9.44 -15.70 17.81
N ALA A 186 -10.51 -15.66 17.02
CA ALA A 186 -10.93 -16.75 16.14
C ALA A 186 -9.89 -16.99 15.02
N VAL A 187 -9.52 -15.91 14.30
CA VAL A 187 -8.63 -16.01 13.14
C VAL A 187 -7.24 -16.51 13.52
N TRP A 188 -6.67 -16.07 14.63
CA TRP A 188 -5.33 -16.48 15.07
C TRP A 188 -5.34 -17.59 16.12
N ARG A 189 -6.52 -18.17 16.42
CA ARG A 189 -6.69 -19.24 17.42
C ARG A 189 -6.09 -18.90 18.79
N LEU A 190 -6.35 -17.67 19.23
CA LEU A 190 -5.84 -17.12 20.48
C LEU A 190 -6.88 -17.24 21.59
N SER A 191 -6.45 -17.35 22.84
CA SER A 191 -7.31 -17.11 23.98
C SER A 191 -7.78 -15.63 24.01
N ARG A 192 -8.88 -15.37 24.70
CA ARG A 192 -9.40 -14.00 24.85
C ARG A 192 -8.35 -13.03 25.42
N SER A 193 -7.60 -13.47 26.40
CA SER A 193 -6.54 -12.65 27.04
C SER A 193 -5.38 -12.38 26.06
N GLN A 194 -4.98 -13.36 25.28
CA GLN A 194 -3.95 -13.19 24.23
C GLN A 194 -4.44 -12.24 23.13
N GLY A 195 -5.68 -12.38 22.68
CA GLY A 195 -6.29 -11.44 21.73
C GLY A 195 -6.28 -10.00 22.28
N GLN A 196 -6.72 -9.81 23.51
CA GLN A 196 -6.72 -8.49 24.16
C GLN A 196 -5.31 -7.87 24.26
N THR A 197 -4.29 -8.71 24.51
CA THR A 197 -2.91 -8.25 24.59
C THR A 197 -2.42 -7.64 23.26
N LEU A 198 -2.90 -8.10 22.10
CA LEU A 198 -2.53 -7.51 20.81
C LEU A 198 -3.04 -6.07 20.66
N PHE A 199 -4.20 -5.75 21.20
CA PHE A 199 -4.73 -4.38 21.21
C PHE A 199 -3.91 -3.45 22.11
N SER A 200 -3.59 -3.90 23.33
CA SER A 200 -2.74 -3.12 24.25
C SER A 200 -1.31 -2.93 23.72
N GLN A 201 -0.81 -3.88 22.93
CA GLN A 201 0.49 -3.80 22.27
C GLN A 201 0.45 -3.00 20.95
N LYS A 202 -0.70 -2.40 20.58
CA LYS A 202 -0.86 -1.60 19.36
C LYS A 202 -0.53 -2.37 18.07
N LYS A 203 -0.89 -3.66 18.02
CA LYS A 203 -0.60 -4.57 16.90
C LYS A 203 -1.82 -4.81 15.99
N VAL A 204 -2.98 -4.28 16.34
CA VAL A 204 -4.22 -4.49 15.57
C VAL A 204 -4.56 -3.24 14.78
N PHE A 205 -4.74 -3.44 13.48
CA PHE A 205 -5.13 -2.39 12.55
C PHE A 205 -6.40 -2.82 11.82
N VAL A 206 -7.34 -1.89 11.66
CA VAL A 206 -8.55 -2.05 10.84
C VAL A 206 -8.48 -1.02 9.72
N ASN A 207 -8.47 -1.47 8.47
CA ASN A 207 -8.30 -0.61 7.30
C ASN A 207 -7.10 0.35 7.42
N GLY A 208 -5.95 -0.18 7.87
CA GLY A 208 -4.73 0.59 8.08
C GLY A 208 -4.74 1.54 9.29
N ARG A 209 -5.82 1.59 10.07
CA ARG A 209 -5.94 2.42 11.29
C ARG A 209 -5.69 1.60 12.54
N LEU A 210 -4.79 2.09 13.40
CA LEU A 210 -4.55 1.46 14.69
C LEU A 210 -5.84 1.43 15.53
N THR A 211 -6.20 0.24 15.99
CA THR A 211 -7.37 -0.01 16.84
C THR A 211 -6.90 -0.50 18.20
N GLU A 212 -7.11 0.31 19.23
CA GLU A 212 -6.78 -0.03 20.62
C GLU A 212 -7.99 -0.61 21.38
N ASN A 213 -9.19 -0.40 20.86
CA ASN A 213 -10.43 -0.89 21.44
C ASN A 213 -10.88 -2.20 20.83
N GLY A 214 -10.61 -3.32 21.47
CA GLY A 214 -11.05 -4.66 21.03
C GLY A 214 -12.57 -4.83 20.95
N SER A 215 -13.35 -4.00 21.65
CA SER A 215 -14.82 -4.03 21.61
C SER A 215 -15.41 -3.33 20.38
N GLN A 216 -14.58 -2.67 19.57
CA GLN A 216 -15.04 -2.04 18.33
C GLN A 216 -15.70 -3.08 17.42
N MET A 217 -16.88 -2.72 16.90
CA MET A 217 -17.60 -3.54 15.92
C MET A 217 -17.11 -3.22 14.51
N LEU A 218 -16.83 -4.24 13.73
CA LEU A 218 -16.63 -4.07 12.28
C LEU A 218 -17.98 -3.83 11.61
N GLN A 219 -18.03 -2.88 10.71
CA GLN A 219 -19.17 -2.65 9.83
C GLN A 219 -18.99 -3.47 8.54
N ARG A 220 -20.11 -3.92 7.97
CA ARG A 220 -20.14 -4.56 6.65
C ARG A 220 -20.00 -3.53 5.56
#